data_4f6e3c922f39dc03fce06c2ecb5ed7ba
#
_entry.id   4f6e3c922f39dc03fce06c2ecb5ed7ba
#
_cell.length_a   1.000
_cell.length_b   1.000
_cell.length_c   1.000
_cell.angle_alpha   90.00
_cell.angle_beta   90.00
_cell.angle_gamma   90.00
#
_symmetry.space_group_name_H-M   'P 1'
#
loop_
_entity.id
_entity.type
_entity.pdbx_description
1 polymer ?
#
loop_
_entity_poly.entity_id
_entity_poly.type
_entity_poly.pdbx_seq_one_letter_code
_entity_poly.pdbx_strand_id
1 'polypeptide(L)'
;DVTNPLCGKTGASTIYGPQKGANEKDIQFLDQGLKHLVEICIKKGYQDYSEETGSGAAGGLGFGLMTFLNAKLQSGIETVLDVVHFDEYVKDCDLVISGEGRIDHQSMYGKVPTGVSQRAKKYGVDTVCIVGSIGENVGDIYNCITTIESCIDHCCSLENALENASENVYKAAFRL
;
A
#
# COMPACT_ATOMS: atom_id res chain seq x y z
N ASP A 1 1.24 -1.14 -5.38
CA ASP A 1 1.05 -1.00 -3.92
C ASP A 1 2.07 -1.80 -3.09
N VAL A 2 3.04 -2.45 -3.73
CA VAL A 2 4.11 -3.19 -3.05
C VAL A 2 5.47 -2.76 -3.58
N THR A 3 6.48 -2.81 -2.69
CA THR A 3 7.84 -2.36 -2.99
C THR A 3 8.84 -3.51 -3.09
N ASN A 4 8.38 -4.75 -2.93
CA ASN A 4 9.22 -5.94 -2.86
C ASN A 4 10.01 -6.17 -4.16
N PRO A 5 11.30 -6.54 -4.06
CA PRO A 5 12.07 -7.03 -5.19
C PRO A 5 11.54 -8.39 -5.67
N LEU A 6 12.03 -8.86 -6.80
CA LEU A 6 11.61 -10.14 -7.35
C LEU A 6 11.97 -11.32 -6.45
N CYS A 7 13.20 -11.37 -5.97
CA CYS A 7 13.79 -12.51 -5.29
C CYS A 7 14.35 -12.18 -3.90
N GLY A 8 14.72 -13.20 -3.14
CA GLY A 8 15.42 -13.08 -1.88
C GLY A 8 14.52 -12.99 -0.66
N LYS A 9 15.09 -12.51 0.47
CA LYS A 9 14.40 -12.51 1.78
C LYS A 9 13.11 -11.68 1.81
N THR A 10 13.04 -10.64 1.01
CA THR A 10 11.87 -9.77 0.87
C THR A 10 11.21 -9.90 -0.50
N GLY A 11 11.63 -10.91 -1.29
CA GLY A 11 11.12 -11.17 -2.64
C GLY A 11 9.73 -11.78 -2.68
N ALA A 12 9.19 -11.86 -3.89
CA ALA A 12 7.82 -12.28 -4.15
C ALA A 12 7.46 -13.62 -3.51
N SER A 13 8.29 -14.66 -3.70
CA SER A 13 8.02 -16.00 -3.17
C SER A 13 8.05 -16.05 -1.66
N THR A 14 8.98 -15.32 -1.03
CA THR A 14 9.13 -15.30 0.43
C THR A 14 7.98 -14.58 1.13
N ILE A 15 7.55 -13.45 0.58
CA ILE A 15 6.54 -12.61 1.24
C ILE A 15 5.12 -13.08 0.92
N TYR A 16 4.84 -13.46 -0.33
CA TYR A 16 3.49 -13.78 -0.77
C TYR A 16 3.19 -15.27 -0.87
N GLY A 17 4.22 -16.13 -0.85
CA GLY A 17 4.08 -17.59 -0.92
C GLY A 17 3.27 -18.17 0.23
N PRO A 18 3.58 -17.86 1.51
CA PRO A 18 2.92 -18.48 2.66
C PRO A 18 1.39 -18.32 2.65
N GLN A 19 0.88 -17.12 2.39
CA GLN A 19 -0.57 -16.87 2.33
C GLN A 19 -1.28 -17.60 1.19
N LYS A 20 -0.52 -18.13 0.21
CA LYS A 20 -1.02 -18.91 -0.93
C LYS A 20 -0.77 -20.42 -0.74
N GLY A 21 -0.32 -20.83 0.45
CA GLY A 21 -0.13 -22.23 0.82
C GLY A 21 1.25 -22.79 0.55
N ALA A 22 2.23 -21.99 0.13
CA ALA A 22 3.59 -22.45 -0.07
C ALA A 22 4.29 -22.71 1.29
N ASN A 23 4.89 -23.89 1.43
CA ASN A 23 5.76 -24.22 2.54
C ASN A 23 7.21 -23.72 2.27
N GLU A 24 8.13 -23.87 3.25
CA GLU A 24 9.50 -23.38 3.12
C GLU A 24 10.26 -23.95 1.91
N LYS A 25 10.02 -25.23 1.58
CA LYS A 25 10.68 -25.85 0.41
C LYS A 25 10.13 -25.28 -0.90
N ASP A 26 8.81 -25.06 -0.94
CA ASP A 26 8.17 -24.44 -2.10
C ASP A 26 8.67 -23.02 -2.30
N ILE A 27 8.81 -22.23 -1.22
CA ILE A 27 9.35 -20.86 -1.27
C ILE A 27 10.77 -20.85 -1.83
N GLN A 28 11.63 -21.72 -1.34
CA GLN A 28 13.01 -21.83 -1.83
C GLN A 28 13.05 -22.23 -3.30
N PHE A 29 12.24 -23.20 -3.71
CA PHE A 29 12.16 -23.66 -5.09
C PHE A 29 11.66 -22.56 -6.03
N LEU A 30 10.62 -21.84 -5.64
CA LEU A 30 10.03 -20.74 -6.41
C LEU A 30 11.01 -19.56 -6.53
N ASP A 31 11.68 -19.19 -5.43
CA ASP A 31 12.67 -18.11 -5.42
C ASP A 31 13.88 -18.44 -6.31
N GLN A 32 14.35 -19.70 -6.29
CA GLN A 32 15.40 -20.16 -7.19
C GLN A 32 14.94 -20.13 -8.67
N GLY A 33 13.68 -20.51 -8.93
CA GLY A 33 13.12 -20.45 -10.27
C GLY A 33 13.07 -19.01 -10.81
N LEU A 34 12.68 -18.05 -9.98
CA LEU A 34 12.69 -16.63 -10.36
C LEU A 34 14.12 -16.11 -10.60
N LYS A 35 15.08 -16.45 -9.76
CA LYS A 35 16.51 -16.13 -9.97
C LYS A 35 17.03 -16.70 -11.29
N HIS A 36 16.69 -17.94 -11.59
CA HIS A 36 17.08 -18.57 -12.85
C HIS A 36 16.46 -17.86 -14.06
N LEU A 37 15.18 -17.41 -13.95
CA LEU A 37 14.56 -16.60 -14.99
C LEU A 37 15.34 -15.31 -15.24
N VAL A 38 15.75 -14.60 -14.19
CA VAL A 38 16.58 -13.38 -14.30
C VAL A 38 17.88 -13.67 -15.05
N GLU A 39 18.58 -14.75 -14.66
CA GLU A 39 19.83 -15.15 -15.35
C GLU A 39 19.64 -15.39 -16.85
N ILE A 40 18.54 -16.06 -17.22
CA ILE A 40 18.20 -16.28 -18.62
C ILE A 40 17.93 -14.96 -19.34
N CYS A 41 17.18 -14.05 -18.72
CA CYS A 41 16.89 -12.73 -19.30
C CYS A 41 18.18 -11.94 -19.55
N ILE A 42 19.09 -11.90 -18.57
CA ILE A 42 20.38 -11.22 -18.71
C ILE A 42 21.21 -11.85 -19.83
N LYS A 43 21.30 -13.19 -19.89
CA LYS A 43 22.03 -13.91 -20.97
C LYS A 43 21.46 -13.62 -22.35
N LYS A 44 20.18 -13.27 -22.46
CA LYS A 44 19.51 -12.87 -23.71
C LYS A 44 19.59 -11.38 -24.00
N GLY A 45 20.30 -10.60 -23.18
CA GLY A 45 20.53 -9.17 -23.40
C GLY A 45 19.43 -8.26 -22.83
N TYR A 46 18.51 -8.79 -22.03
CA TYR A 46 17.55 -7.94 -21.30
C TYR A 46 18.21 -7.25 -20.12
N GLN A 47 17.71 -6.07 -19.77
CA GLN A 47 18.11 -5.36 -18.56
C GLN A 47 17.62 -6.12 -17.32
N ASP A 48 18.43 -6.12 -16.26
CA ASP A 48 18.05 -6.68 -14.97
C ASP A 48 17.20 -5.68 -14.17
N TYR A 49 15.96 -6.06 -13.91
CA TYR A 49 15.02 -5.33 -13.08
C TYR A 49 14.65 -6.10 -11.79
N SER A 50 15.41 -7.14 -11.45
CA SER A 50 15.04 -8.02 -10.32
C SER A 50 15.05 -7.32 -8.96
N GLU A 51 15.92 -6.32 -8.77
CA GLU A 51 16.04 -5.54 -7.55
C GLU A 51 15.20 -4.24 -7.57
N GLU A 52 14.57 -3.93 -8.70
CA GLU A 52 13.73 -2.73 -8.80
C GLU A 52 12.52 -2.82 -7.88
N THR A 53 12.17 -1.67 -7.30
CA THR A 53 11.01 -1.54 -6.42
C THR A 53 9.73 -1.98 -7.14
N GLY A 54 9.03 -2.97 -6.57
CA GLY A 54 7.80 -3.51 -7.13
C GLY A 54 8.00 -4.61 -8.19
N SER A 55 9.24 -5.02 -8.50
CA SER A 55 9.48 -6.12 -9.43
C SER A 55 8.84 -7.43 -8.96
N GLY A 56 8.73 -7.65 -7.65
CA GLY A 56 8.03 -8.78 -7.04
C GLY A 56 6.50 -8.67 -7.04
N ALA A 57 5.93 -7.56 -7.48
CA ALA A 57 4.48 -7.37 -7.51
C ALA A 57 3.77 -8.48 -8.30
N ALA A 58 2.65 -8.97 -7.76
CA ALA A 58 1.88 -10.07 -8.32
C ALA A 58 2.72 -11.32 -8.66
N GLY A 59 3.69 -11.65 -7.77
CA GLY A 59 4.52 -12.85 -7.92
C GLY A 59 5.58 -12.77 -9.02
N GLY A 60 5.99 -11.56 -9.40
CA GLY A 60 6.99 -11.30 -10.44
C GLY A 60 6.41 -10.76 -11.75
N LEU A 61 5.10 -10.49 -11.82
CA LEU A 61 4.51 -9.84 -12.98
C LEU A 61 5.14 -8.46 -13.22
N GLY A 62 5.45 -7.70 -12.13
CA GLY A 62 6.17 -6.43 -12.21
C GLY A 62 7.48 -6.54 -12.98
N PHE A 63 8.33 -7.53 -12.62
CA PHE A 63 9.56 -7.85 -13.35
C PHE A 63 9.29 -8.17 -14.82
N GLY A 64 8.31 -9.04 -15.09
CA GLY A 64 7.98 -9.44 -16.46
C GLY A 64 7.54 -8.26 -17.33
N LEU A 65 6.70 -7.36 -16.82
CA LEU A 65 6.25 -6.18 -17.55
C LEU A 65 7.40 -5.21 -17.85
N MET A 66 8.29 -4.97 -16.87
CA MET A 66 9.46 -4.13 -17.09
C MET A 66 10.42 -4.74 -18.12
N THR A 67 10.72 -6.04 -17.97
CA THR A 67 11.72 -6.73 -18.79
C THR A 67 11.26 -6.92 -20.26
N PHE A 68 10.01 -7.32 -20.47
CA PHE A 68 9.55 -7.73 -21.81
C PHE A 68 8.73 -6.65 -22.51
N LEU A 69 8.08 -5.74 -21.78
CA LEU A 69 7.23 -4.70 -22.34
C LEU A 69 7.77 -3.29 -22.10
N ASN A 70 8.93 -3.17 -21.47
CA ASN A 70 9.52 -1.88 -21.12
C ASN A 70 8.57 -0.98 -20.29
N ALA A 71 7.73 -1.61 -19.45
CA ALA A 71 6.77 -0.91 -18.62
C ALA A 71 7.49 -0.12 -17.52
N LYS A 72 6.85 0.96 -17.06
CA LYS A 72 7.26 1.70 -15.87
C LYS A 72 6.29 1.41 -14.75
N LEU A 73 6.82 1.01 -13.59
CA LEU A 73 6.02 0.87 -12.38
C LEU A 73 5.83 2.24 -11.73
N GLN A 74 4.61 2.49 -11.27
CA GLN A 74 4.25 3.73 -10.55
C GLN A 74 3.38 3.36 -9.35
N SER A 75 3.44 4.18 -8.31
CA SER A 75 2.53 4.06 -7.17
C SER A 75 1.09 4.27 -7.62
N GLY A 76 0.20 3.35 -7.25
CA GLY A 76 -1.22 3.44 -7.60
C GLY A 76 -1.86 4.70 -7.05
N ILE A 77 -1.58 5.04 -5.80
CA ILE A 77 -2.15 6.26 -5.17
C ILE A 77 -1.65 7.53 -5.87
N GLU A 78 -0.35 7.64 -6.18
CA GLU A 78 0.17 8.82 -6.87
C GLU A 78 -0.46 8.97 -8.27
N THR A 79 -0.59 7.85 -8.99
CA THR A 79 -1.24 7.85 -10.31
C THR A 79 -2.69 8.32 -10.23
N VAL A 80 -3.45 7.86 -9.23
CA VAL A 80 -4.85 8.28 -9.05
C VAL A 80 -4.91 9.77 -8.70
N LEU A 81 -4.08 10.24 -7.77
CA LEU A 81 -4.04 11.65 -7.38
C LEU A 81 -3.71 12.58 -8.56
N ASP A 82 -2.81 12.14 -9.46
CA ASP A 82 -2.48 12.89 -10.67
C ASP A 82 -3.67 12.93 -11.65
N VAL A 83 -4.31 11.78 -11.88
CA VAL A 83 -5.47 11.68 -12.82
C VAL A 83 -6.66 12.51 -12.36
N VAL A 84 -6.91 12.56 -11.04
CA VAL A 84 -8.01 13.38 -10.50
C VAL A 84 -7.62 14.84 -10.29
N HIS A 85 -6.41 15.24 -10.66
CA HIS A 85 -5.89 16.60 -10.47
C HIS A 85 -5.97 17.07 -9.02
N PHE A 86 -5.65 16.17 -8.07
CA PHE A 86 -5.79 16.41 -6.63
C PHE A 86 -5.11 17.71 -6.19
N ASP A 87 -3.96 18.04 -6.75
CA ASP A 87 -3.19 19.23 -6.41
C ASP A 87 -3.93 20.54 -6.71
N GLU A 88 -4.83 20.54 -7.72
CA GLU A 88 -5.62 21.70 -8.07
C GLU A 88 -6.70 21.98 -7.03
N TYR A 89 -7.22 20.93 -6.39
CA TYR A 89 -8.27 21.06 -5.38
C TYR A 89 -7.69 21.30 -3.98
N VAL A 90 -6.65 20.54 -3.60
CA VAL A 90 -6.16 20.55 -2.23
C VAL A 90 -5.55 21.88 -1.79
N LYS A 91 -4.94 22.64 -2.71
CA LYS A 91 -4.29 23.93 -2.39
C LYS A 91 -5.25 24.99 -1.84
N ASP A 92 -6.55 24.85 -2.15
CA ASP A 92 -7.60 25.79 -1.74
C ASP A 92 -8.48 25.19 -0.61
N CYS A 93 -8.06 24.07 0.00
CA CYS A 93 -8.76 23.42 1.11
C CYS A 93 -8.16 23.82 2.46
N ASP A 94 -9.00 23.87 3.48
CA ASP A 94 -8.59 24.05 4.88
C ASP A 94 -8.23 22.70 5.52
N LEU A 95 -8.84 21.61 5.04
CA LEU A 95 -8.70 20.27 5.60
C LEU A 95 -8.96 19.21 4.54
N VAL A 96 -8.21 18.11 4.61
CA VAL A 96 -8.47 16.89 3.85
C VAL A 96 -8.97 15.81 4.80
N ILE A 97 -10.07 15.15 4.43
CA ILE A 97 -10.59 13.98 5.15
C ILE A 97 -10.37 12.76 4.26
N SER A 98 -9.68 11.77 4.79
CA SER A 98 -9.44 10.49 4.14
C SER A 98 -9.98 9.33 5.00
N GLY A 99 -10.01 8.13 4.46
CA GLY A 99 -10.49 6.97 5.20
C GLY A 99 -9.91 5.65 4.72
N GLU A 100 -9.95 4.67 5.61
CA GLU A 100 -9.48 3.30 5.35
C GLU A 100 -10.25 2.33 6.25
N GLY A 101 -10.41 1.08 5.85
CA GLY A 101 -11.02 0.06 6.70
C GLY A 101 -10.19 -0.24 7.95
N ARG A 102 -8.87 -0.31 7.81
CA ARG A 102 -7.93 -0.50 8.91
C ARG A 102 -6.62 0.21 8.62
N ILE A 103 -6.14 0.97 9.58
CA ILE A 103 -4.82 1.60 9.53
C ILE A 103 -3.85 0.88 10.49
N ASP A 104 -2.67 0.53 10.01
CA ASP A 104 -1.59 -0.11 10.76
C ASP A 104 -0.23 0.30 10.17
N HIS A 105 0.88 -0.26 10.70
CA HIS A 105 2.23 0.06 10.21
C HIS A 105 2.41 -0.12 8.70
N GLN A 106 1.69 -1.06 8.06
CA GLN A 106 1.77 -1.27 6.61
C GLN A 106 1.12 -0.12 5.83
N SER A 107 0.26 0.65 6.47
CA SER A 107 -0.41 1.79 5.84
C SER A 107 0.55 2.94 5.50
N MET A 108 1.78 2.93 6.06
CA MET A 108 2.85 3.85 5.66
C MET A 108 3.36 3.62 4.24
N TYR A 109 3.17 2.42 3.69
CA TYR A 109 3.77 1.99 2.44
C TYR A 109 2.80 2.08 1.26
N GLY A 110 2.40 3.33 0.91
CA GLY A 110 1.67 3.59 -0.34
C GLY A 110 0.16 3.35 -0.32
N LYS A 111 -0.46 3.22 0.88
CA LYS A 111 -1.92 3.19 0.99
C LYS A 111 -2.54 4.57 0.83
N VAL A 112 -3.84 4.60 0.51
CA VAL A 112 -4.59 5.82 0.22
C VAL A 112 -4.43 6.91 1.29
N PRO A 113 -4.62 6.65 2.60
CA PRO A 113 -4.55 7.73 3.59
C PRO A 113 -3.19 8.42 3.65
N THR A 114 -2.09 7.64 3.59
CA THR A 114 -0.74 8.19 3.65
C THR A 114 -0.35 8.91 2.36
N GLY A 115 -0.71 8.38 1.18
CA GLY A 115 -0.45 9.05 -0.09
C GLY A 115 -1.18 10.38 -0.21
N VAL A 116 -2.47 10.40 0.12
CA VAL A 116 -3.30 11.62 0.16
C VAL A 116 -2.70 12.63 1.13
N SER A 117 -2.37 12.20 2.34
CA SER A 117 -1.82 13.05 3.40
C SER A 117 -0.46 13.65 3.05
N GLN A 118 0.44 12.83 2.51
CA GLN A 118 1.75 13.31 2.04
C GLN A 118 1.61 14.34 0.92
N ARG A 119 0.64 14.14 0.03
CA ARG A 119 0.36 15.08 -1.05
C ARG A 119 -0.25 16.38 -0.52
N ALA A 120 -1.24 16.31 0.38
CA ALA A 120 -1.86 17.48 1.04
C ALA A 120 -0.83 18.30 1.83
N LYS A 121 0.07 17.62 2.54
CA LYS A 121 1.13 18.26 3.32
C LYS A 121 2.07 19.14 2.48
N LYS A 122 2.28 18.84 1.19
CA LYS A 122 3.07 19.68 0.27
C LYS A 122 2.46 21.09 0.11
N TYR A 123 1.14 21.19 0.33
CA TYR A 123 0.37 22.44 0.24
C TYR A 123 0.07 23.05 1.61
N GLY A 124 0.60 22.46 2.69
CA GLY A 124 0.35 22.91 4.06
C GLY A 124 -1.04 22.60 4.59
N VAL A 125 -1.75 21.65 3.95
CA VAL A 125 -3.12 21.25 4.33
C VAL A 125 -3.06 20.04 5.24
N ASP A 126 -3.71 20.13 6.38
CA ASP A 126 -3.84 19.04 7.34
C ASP A 126 -4.73 17.92 6.82
N THR A 127 -4.44 16.70 7.25
CA THR A 127 -5.24 15.53 6.91
C THR A 127 -5.72 14.80 8.15
N VAL A 128 -7.01 14.51 8.17
CA VAL A 128 -7.66 13.67 9.19
C VAL A 128 -8.11 12.37 8.52
N CYS A 129 -7.94 11.25 9.21
CA CYS A 129 -8.41 9.95 8.74
C CYS A 129 -9.51 9.40 9.64
N ILE A 130 -10.63 9.01 9.03
CA ILE A 130 -11.68 8.21 9.67
C ILE A 130 -11.45 6.75 9.26
N VAL A 131 -11.22 5.88 10.24
CA VAL A 131 -10.85 4.48 9.96
C VAL A 131 -11.75 3.51 10.70
N GLY A 132 -11.99 2.35 10.10
CA GLY A 132 -12.77 1.29 10.73
C GLY A 132 -12.09 0.76 11.99
N SER A 133 -10.76 0.62 11.98
CA SER A 133 -9.99 0.24 13.17
C SER A 133 -8.55 0.72 13.09
N ILE A 134 -7.91 0.88 14.24
CA ILE A 134 -6.49 1.22 14.38
C ILE A 134 -5.76 -0.04 14.84
N GLY A 135 -4.75 -0.44 14.06
CA GLY A 135 -3.88 -1.56 14.37
C GLY A 135 -2.67 -1.17 15.21
N GLU A 136 -1.68 -2.05 15.24
CA GLU A 136 -0.46 -1.85 16.02
C GLU A 136 0.57 -1.00 15.25
N ASN A 137 1.48 -0.36 16.02
CA ASN A 137 2.65 0.36 15.52
C ASN A 137 2.33 1.46 14.50
N VAL A 138 1.28 2.24 14.76
CA VAL A 138 0.84 3.35 13.88
C VAL A 138 1.59 4.67 14.15
N GLY A 139 2.55 4.70 15.07
CA GLY A 139 3.21 5.96 15.51
C GLY A 139 3.79 6.79 14.37
N ASP A 140 4.43 6.15 13.39
CA ASP A 140 5.05 6.84 12.26
C ASP A 140 4.04 7.48 11.30
N ILE A 141 2.80 7.04 11.31
CA ILE A 141 1.72 7.57 10.46
C ILE A 141 1.40 9.02 10.83
N TYR A 142 1.52 9.37 12.10
CA TYR A 142 1.34 10.74 12.58
C TYR A 142 2.40 11.73 12.08
N ASN A 143 3.44 11.26 11.37
CA ASN A 143 4.35 12.14 10.66
C ASN A 143 3.69 12.81 9.42
N CYS A 144 2.61 12.23 8.91
CA CYS A 144 1.90 12.78 7.75
C CYS A 144 0.41 13.01 8.00
N ILE A 145 -0.24 12.22 8.84
CA ILE A 145 -1.66 12.37 9.20
C ILE A 145 -1.76 13.12 10.53
N THR A 146 -2.53 14.19 10.55
CA THR A 146 -2.69 15.05 11.74
C THR A 146 -3.50 14.34 12.83
N THR A 147 -4.58 13.66 12.46
CA THR A 147 -5.46 12.95 13.41
C THR A 147 -6.04 11.70 12.74
N ILE A 148 -6.13 10.63 13.54
CA ILE A 148 -6.80 9.39 13.16
C ILE A 148 -7.94 9.15 14.12
N GLU A 149 -9.16 9.05 13.60
CA GLU A 149 -10.37 8.79 14.35
C GLU A 149 -10.91 7.40 14.01
N SER A 150 -11.09 6.55 15.04
CA SER A 150 -11.69 5.23 14.86
C SER A 150 -13.21 5.30 14.82
N CYS A 151 -13.82 4.61 13.87
CA CYS A 151 -15.27 4.42 13.83
C CYS A 151 -15.78 3.60 15.02
N ILE A 152 -14.93 2.75 15.62
CA ILE A 152 -15.29 1.89 16.73
C ILE A 152 -14.85 2.58 18.02
N ASP A 153 -15.79 3.00 18.84
CA ASP A 153 -15.60 3.68 20.12
C ASP A 153 -15.86 2.77 21.34
N HIS A 154 -16.28 1.52 21.10
CA HIS A 154 -16.55 0.52 22.14
C HIS A 154 -16.22 -0.90 21.64
N CYS A 155 -16.11 -1.84 22.58
CA CYS A 155 -15.88 -3.25 22.23
C CYS A 155 -17.14 -3.85 21.56
N CYS A 156 -17.00 -4.32 20.33
CA CYS A 156 -18.03 -5.00 19.59
C CYS A 156 -17.43 -6.10 18.68
N SER A 157 -18.27 -7.00 18.18
CA SER A 157 -17.83 -7.96 17.14
C SER A 157 -17.61 -7.25 15.80
N LEU A 158 -16.79 -7.85 14.94
CA LEU A 158 -16.58 -7.33 13.58
C LEU A 158 -17.90 -7.28 12.80
N GLU A 159 -18.76 -8.29 12.94
CA GLU A 159 -20.07 -8.35 12.31
C GLU A 159 -20.93 -7.14 12.72
N ASN A 160 -21.04 -6.87 14.01
CA ASN A 160 -21.77 -5.72 14.52
C ASN A 160 -21.18 -4.38 14.03
N ALA A 161 -19.84 -4.27 14.00
CA ALA A 161 -19.18 -3.07 13.48
C ALA A 161 -19.49 -2.81 12.00
N LEU A 162 -19.55 -3.87 11.20
CA LEU A 162 -19.85 -3.78 9.76
C LEU A 162 -21.35 -3.48 9.52
N GLU A 163 -22.25 -4.12 10.25
CA GLU A 163 -23.69 -3.83 10.17
C GLU A 163 -24.03 -2.37 10.47
N ASN A 164 -23.31 -1.77 11.43
CA ASN A 164 -23.52 -0.38 11.84
C ASN A 164 -22.49 0.59 11.24
N ALA A 165 -21.78 0.21 10.18
CA ALA A 165 -20.67 0.99 9.62
C ALA A 165 -21.04 2.42 9.29
N SER A 166 -22.19 2.67 8.66
CA SER A 166 -22.65 4.00 8.29
C SER A 166 -22.86 4.91 9.51
N GLU A 167 -23.51 4.40 10.57
CA GLU A 167 -23.72 5.13 11.81
C GLU A 167 -22.41 5.39 12.55
N ASN A 168 -21.51 4.40 12.56
CA ASN A 168 -20.21 4.51 13.19
C ASN A 168 -19.34 5.57 12.51
N VAL A 169 -19.33 5.62 11.16
CA VAL A 169 -18.63 6.66 10.40
C VAL A 169 -19.23 8.04 10.68
N TYR A 170 -20.55 8.15 10.73
CA TYR A 170 -21.25 9.40 11.06
C TYR A 170 -20.84 9.92 12.45
N LYS A 171 -20.86 9.03 13.47
CA LYS A 171 -20.44 9.38 14.83
C LYS A 171 -18.95 9.77 14.90
N ALA A 172 -18.08 9.07 14.19
CA ALA A 172 -16.66 9.40 14.11
C ALA A 172 -16.45 10.78 13.46
N ALA A 173 -17.14 11.07 12.37
CA ALA A 173 -17.06 12.37 11.72
C ALA A 173 -17.57 13.51 12.60
N PHE A 174 -18.50 13.24 13.50
CA PHE A 174 -19.04 14.23 14.44
C PHE A 174 -18.11 14.53 15.62
N ARG A 175 -17.12 13.65 15.89
CA ARG A 175 -16.10 13.84 16.91
C ARG A 175 -14.87 14.65 16.43
N LEU A 176 -14.73 14.81 15.11
CA LEU A 176 -13.71 15.64 14.48
C LEU A 176 -14.07 17.13 14.52
#